data_082cda4135913ffb24aa1f5e268cf04b
#
_entry.id   082cda4135913ffb24aa1f5e268cf04b
#
_cell.length_a   1.000
_cell.length_b   1.000
_cell.length_c   1.000
_cell.angle_alpha   90.00
_cell.angle_beta   90.00
_cell.angle_gamma   90.00
#
_symmetry.space_group_name_H-M   'P 1'
#
loop_
_entity.id
_entity.type
_entity.pdbx_description
1 polymer ?
#
loop_
_entity_poly.entity_id
_entity_poly.type
_entity_poly.pdbx_seq_one_letter_code
_entity_poly.pdbx_strand_id
1 'polypeptide(L)'
;MRILATALATLMALAATPVQASEDTQYWQTLSVNVALAPNLKLQNENVVRSGEAKGLYEIESVLLLAYKPSKQVTIAAGYLHNPTYLHGNFRVMEHRLREQVSVDNFAKLGPVKFSARLRMEQRFREGVSGTAWRLRPYLKASMPLTGKASLNLTHESFVNLNNTAFQQTDGLDRMRNAVSISVPISKTVGVDFGYLNQHGFVRGGPDSSDHVLTLGLSANF
;
A
#
# COMPACT_ATOMS: atom_id res chain seq x y z
N MET A 1 -50.08 24.34 -22.08
CA MET A 1 -48.60 24.08 -22.20
C MET A 1 -47.75 24.36 -20.96
N ARG A 2 -48.22 25.04 -19.93
CA ARG A 2 -47.43 25.35 -18.71
C ARG A 2 -47.43 24.25 -17.63
N ILE A 3 -48.38 23.34 -17.62
CA ILE A 3 -48.53 22.27 -16.61
C ILE A 3 -47.64 21.07 -16.91
N LEU A 4 -47.28 20.79 -18.17
CA LEU A 4 -46.39 19.69 -18.55
C LEU A 4 -44.91 19.98 -18.26
N ALA A 5 -44.49 21.23 -18.23
CA ALA A 5 -43.11 21.62 -17.97
C ALA A 5 -42.71 21.46 -16.48
N THR A 6 -43.71 21.64 -15.57
CA THR A 6 -43.49 21.53 -14.12
C THR A 6 -43.39 20.07 -13.66
N ALA A 7 -44.07 19.13 -14.31
CA ALA A 7 -44.01 17.70 -13.98
C ALA A 7 -42.68 17.06 -14.40
N LEU A 8 -42.04 17.53 -15.49
CA LEU A 8 -40.78 17.01 -15.96
C LEU A 8 -39.57 17.46 -15.11
N ALA A 9 -39.67 18.66 -14.53
CA ALA A 9 -38.61 19.19 -13.64
C ALA A 9 -38.60 18.50 -12.27
N THR A 10 -39.75 18.02 -11.79
CA THR A 10 -39.86 17.30 -10.51
C THR A 10 -39.39 15.83 -10.61
N LEU A 11 -39.42 15.22 -11.81
CA LEU A 11 -38.98 13.83 -12.03
C LEU A 11 -37.46 13.72 -12.15
N MET A 12 -36.74 14.79 -12.48
CA MET A 12 -35.27 14.79 -12.55
C MET A 12 -34.58 15.05 -11.22
N ALA A 13 -35.28 15.45 -10.20
CA ALA A 13 -34.70 15.73 -8.87
C ALA A 13 -34.67 14.52 -7.94
N LEU A 14 -35.17 13.34 -8.37
CA LEU A 14 -35.27 12.13 -7.54
C LEU A 14 -34.19 11.07 -7.83
N ALA A 15 -33.17 11.35 -8.63
CA ALA A 15 -32.26 10.30 -9.11
C ALA A 15 -30.77 10.57 -8.88
N ALA A 16 -30.40 11.34 -7.87
CA ALA A 16 -28.99 11.44 -7.48
C ALA A 16 -28.88 11.50 -5.96
N THR A 17 -29.13 10.38 -5.29
CA THR A 17 -28.44 10.18 -4.02
C THR A 17 -26.96 10.07 -4.36
N PRO A 18 -26.09 10.97 -3.86
CA PRO A 18 -24.67 10.76 -4.02
C PRO A 18 -24.35 9.42 -3.35
N VAL A 19 -23.87 8.45 -4.13
CA VAL A 19 -23.31 7.23 -3.59
C VAL A 19 -22.05 7.65 -2.86
N GLN A 20 -22.19 7.87 -1.56
CA GLN A 20 -21.09 8.30 -0.72
C GLN A 20 -20.08 7.16 -0.60
N ALA A 21 -18.82 7.41 -0.97
CA ALA A 21 -17.73 6.48 -0.74
C ALA A 21 -17.68 6.11 0.74
N SER A 22 -17.41 4.83 1.04
CA SER A 22 -17.15 4.44 2.43
C SER A 22 -15.79 5.01 2.83
N GLU A 23 -15.75 5.83 3.87
CA GLU A 23 -14.53 6.45 4.39
C GLU A 23 -14.16 5.84 5.74
N ASP A 24 -12.87 5.64 6.00
CA ASP A 24 -12.33 5.20 7.29
C ASP A 24 -11.04 5.95 7.61
N THR A 25 -10.87 6.36 8.87
CA THR A 25 -9.62 6.90 9.38
C THR A 25 -8.79 5.76 9.97
N GLN A 26 -7.54 5.64 9.50
CA GLN A 26 -6.68 4.51 9.85
C GLN A 26 -5.32 4.98 10.35
N TYR A 27 -4.65 4.09 11.09
CA TYR A 27 -3.32 4.28 11.65
C TYR A 27 -2.46 3.07 11.31
N TRP A 28 -1.39 3.29 10.53
CA TRP A 28 -0.47 2.22 10.14
C TRP A 28 0.90 2.46 10.75
N GLN A 29 1.38 1.48 11.48
CA GLN A 29 2.68 1.50 12.12
C GLN A 29 3.58 0.47 11.43
N THR A 30 4.77 0.87 11.04
CA THR A 30 5.73 0.01 10.33
C THR A 30 7.04 -0.05 11.11
N LEU A 31 7.52 -1.25 11.37
CA LEU A 31 8.88 -1.51 11.85
C LEU A 31 9.64 -2.28 10.78
N SER A 32 10.72 -1.71 10.27
CA SER A 32 11.58 -2.34 9.26
C SER A 32 12.97 -2.56 9.82
N VAL A 33 13.48 -3.78 9.73
CA VAL A 33 14.86 -4.14 10.11
C VAL A 33 15.54 -4.77 8.91
N ASN A 34 16.68 -4.19 8.51
CA ASN A 34 17.49 -4.68 7.40
C ASN A 34 18.86 -5.10 7.93
N VAL A 35 19.26 -6.32 7.64
CA VAL A 35 20.56 -6.89 8.05
C VAL A 35 21.38 -7.23 6.82
N ALA A 36 22.60 -6.66 6.69
CA ALA A 36 23.51 -7.03 5.62
C ALA A 36 24.09 -8.40 5.90
N LEU A 37 23.89 -9.35 4.98
CA LEU A 37 24.46 -10.70 5.02
C LEU A 37 25.76 -10.78 4.21
N ALA A 38 25.88 -9.96 3.17
CA ALA A 38 27.05 -9.80 2.31
C ALA A 38 26.99 -8.40 1.65
N PRO A 39 28.05 -7.92 0.97
CA PRO A 39 28.10 -6.58 0.39
C PRO A 39 26.90 -6.20 -0.51
N ASN A 40 26.28 -7.18 -1.16
CA ASN A 40 25.15 -7.01 -2.07
C ASN A 40 23.93 -7.86 -1.70
N LEU A 41 23.91 -8.46 -0.50
CA LEU A 41 22.85 -9.35 -0.03
C LEU A 41 22.35 -8.87 1.34
N LYS A 42 21.04 -8.69 1.48
CA LYS A 42 20.39 -8.26 2.72
C LYS A 42 19.20 -9.13 3.05
N LEU A 43 19.02 -9.37 4.34
CA LEU A 43 17.75 -9.84 4.88
C LEU A 43 16.92 -8.61 5.31
N GLN A 44 15.70 -8.54 4.84
CA GLN A 44 14.76 -7.46 5.15
C GLN A 44 13.57 -8.04 5.91
N ASN A 45 13.32 -7.54 7.10
CA ASN A 45 12.12 -7.84 7.86
C ASN A 45 11.27 -6.56 7.98
N GLU A 46 10.00 -6.65 7.67
CA GLU A 46 9.04 -5.55 7.80
C GLU A 46 7.80 -6.05 8.52
N ASN A 47 7.41 -5.36 9.58
CA ASN A 47 6.18 -5.62 10.31
C ASN A 47 5.29 -4.38 10.23
N VAL A 48 4.04 -4.58 9.81
CA VAL A 48 3.05 -3.49 9.70
C VAL A 48 1.83 -3.85 10.54
N VAL A 49 1.51 -2.99 11.48
CA VAL A 49 0.27 -3.07 12.27
C VAL A 49 -0.70 -2.03 11.75
N ARG A 50 -1.92 -2.44 11.46
CA ARG A 50 -2.97 -1.58 10.93
C ARG A 50 -4.20 -1.58 11.80
N SER A 51 -4.63 -0.40 12.19
CA SER A 51 -5.88 -0.16 12.91
C SER A 51 -6.68 0.96 12.24
N GLY A 52 -7.99 0.98 12.45
CA GLY A 52 -8.89 1.99 11.94
C GLY A 52 -10.04 2.25 12.91
N GLU A 53 -10.73 3.38 12.76
CA GLU A 53 -11.86 3.74 13.63
C GLU A 53 -13.01 2.74 13.46
N ALA A 54 -13.32 2.36 12.23
CA ALA A 54 -14.40 1.43 11.94
C ALA A 54 -14.07 -0.04 12.27
N LYS A 55 -12.80 -0.46 12.23
CA LYS A 55 -12.39 -1.89 12.29
C LYS A 55 -11.58 -2.25 13.52
N GLY A 56 -11.13 -1.26 14.33
CA GLY A 56 -10.14 -1.48 15.38
C GLY A 56 -8.82 -2.02 14.79
N LEU A 57 -8.11 -2.89 15.49
CA LEU A 57 -7.02 -3.66 14.91
C LEU A 57 -7.59 -4.61 13.86
N TYR A 58 -7.11 -4.49 12.59
CA TYR A 58 -7.66 -5.28 11.49
C TYR A 58 -6.63 -6.08 10.70
N GLU A 59 -5.33 -5.72 10.75
CA GLU A 59 -4.30 -6.43 9.98
C GLU A 59 -2.94 -6.31 10.65
N ILE A 60 -2.19 -7.41 10.67
CA ILE A 60 -0.76 -7.45 11.01
C ILE A 60 -0.04 -8.13 9.86
N GLU A 61 0.84 -7.42 9.16
CA GLU A 61 1.71 -8.01 8.14
C GLU A 61 3.10 -8.23 8.72
N SER A 62 3.65 -9.44 8.59
CA SER A 62 5.06 -9.75 8.88
C SER A 62 5.70 -10.28 7.61
N VAL A 63 6.68 -9.55 7.09
CA VAL A 63 7.36 -9.82 5.82
C VAL A 63 8.81 -10.15 6.06
N LEU A 64 9.29 -11.20 5.41
CA LEU A 64 10.71 -11.53 5.36
C LEU A 64 11.14 -11.68 3.91
N LEU A 65 12.09 -10.85 3.46
CA LEU A 65 12.61 -10.86 2.10
C LEU A 65 14.12 -11.03 2.11
N LEU A 66 14.65 -11.87 1.20
CA LEU A 66 16.03 -11.85 0.83
C LEU A 66 16.21 -10.92 -0.37
N ALA A 67 17.03 -9.90 -0.23
CA ALA A 67 17.23 -8.84 -1.22
C ALA A 67 18.68 -8.88 -1.74
N TYR A 68 18.82 -9.06 -3.04
CA TYR A 68 20.08 -9.02 -3.77
C TYR A 68 20.20 -7.75 -4.60
N LYS A 69 21.35 -7.08 -4.51
CA LYS A 69 21.61 -5.81 -5.18
C LYS A 69 22.68 -5.97 -6.27
N PRO A 70 22.32 -6.39 -7.51
CA PRO A 70 23.27 -6.62 -8.60
C PRO A 70 23.95 -5.33 -9.08
N SER A 71 23.38 -4.17 -8.84
CA SER A 71 23.98 -2.88 -9.16
C SER A 71 23.62 -1.82 -8.11
N LYS A 72 24.23 -0.62 -8.21
CA LYS A 72 23.95 0.48 -7.26
C LYS A 72 22.48 0.93 -7.29
N GLN A 73 21.76 0.70 -8.39
CA GLN A 73 20.38 1.15 -8.55
C GLN A 73 19.36 0.02 -8.47
N VAL A 74 19.72 -1.20 -8.86
CA VAL A 74 18.78 -2.31 -8.97
C VAL A 74 18.84 -3.20 -7.73
N THR A 75 17.67 -3.52 -7.18
CA THR A 75 17.49 -4.52 -6.13
C THR A 75 16.43 -5.51 -6.57
N ILE A 76 16.75 -6.80 -6.47
CA ILE A 76 15.81 -7.91 -6.68
C ILE A 76 15.58 -8.54 -5.32
N ALA A 77 14.33 -8.78 -4.94
CA ALA A 77 14.05 -9.42 -3.67
C ALA A 77 12.91 -10.43 -3.81
N ALA A 78 12.98 -11.49 -3.03
CA ALA A 78 11.93 -12.49 -2.93
C ALA A 78 11.78 -12.93 -1.48
N GLY A 79 10.57 -13.37 -1.11
CA GLY A 79 10.31 -13.84 0.23
C GLY A 79 8.84 -14.06 0.53
N TYR A 80 8.56 -14.12 1.82
CA TYR A 80 7.29 -14.55 2.37
C TYR A 80 6.68 -13.47 3.26
N LEU A 81 5.35 -13.42 3.24
CA LEU A 81 4.55 -12.57 4.11
C LEU A 81 3.49 -13.41 4.84
N HIS A 82 3.47 -13.27 6.14
CA HIS A 82 2.46 -13.80 7.07
C HIS A 82 1.48 -12.68 7.42
N ASN A 83 0.18 -12.90 7.18
CA ASN A 83 -0.82 -11.84 7.23
C ASN A 83 -2.13 -12.28 7.94
N PRO A 84 -2.14 -12.41 9.25
CA PRO A 84 -3.38 -12.53 9.99
C PRO A 84 -4.22 -11.26 9.87
N THR A 85 -5.51 -11.42 9.61
CA THR A 85 -6.48 -10.32 9.63
C THR A 85 -7.44 -10.46 10.79
N TYR A 86 -7.93 -9.33 11.27
CA TYR A 86 -8.74 -9.22 12.47
C TYR A 86 -9.97 -8.34 12.22
N LEU A 87 -10.91 -8.35 13.13
CA LEU A 87 -11.97 -7.36 13.26
C LEU A 87 -12.13 -7.04 14.75
N HIS A 88 -11.88 -5.79 15.11
CA HIS A 88 -11.82 -5.33 16.51
C HIS A 88 -10.90 -6.20 17.38
N GLY A 89 -9.73 -6.57 16.84
CA GLY A 89 -8.75 -7.42 17.53
C GLY A 89 -9.05 -8.93 17.52
N ASN A 90 -10.22 -9.36 17.06
CA ASN A 90 -10.57 -10.78 16.94
C ASN A 90 -10.06 -11.34 15.63
N PHE A 91 -9.30 -12.43 15.69
CA PHE A 91 -8.79 -13.12 14.49
C PHE A 91 -9.92 -13.52 13.55
N ARG A 92 -9.72 -13.31 12.26
CA ARG A 92 -10.68 -13.64 11.19
C ARG A 92 -10.17 -14.68 10.24
N VAL A 93 -9.01 -14.43 9.64
CA VAL A 93 -8.47 -15.33 8.62
C VAL A 93 -6.96 -15.11 8.49
N MET A 94 -6.25 -16.19 8.16
CA MET A 94 -4.85 -16.17 7.81
C MET A 94 -4.67 -16.09 6.31
N GLU A 95 -3.82 -15.17 5.86
CA GLU A 95 -3.38 -15.10 4.47
C GLU A 95 -1.85 -15.19 4.40
N HIS A 96 -1.37 -16.01 3.51
CA HIS A 96 0.05 -16.20 3.22
C HIS A 96 0.34 -15.60 1.84
N ARG A 97 1.50 -14.94 1.67
CA ARG A 97 1.89 -14.41 0.36
C ARG A 97 3.34 -14.73 0.08
N LEU A 98 3.60 -15.20 -1.13
CA LEU A 98 4.94 -15.12 -1.71
C LEU A 98 5.05 -13.78 -2.43
N ARG A 99 6.20 -13.14 -2.28
CA ARG A 99 6.49 -11.84 -2.91
C ARG A 99 7.79 -11.92 -3.68
N GLU A 100 7.75 -11.48 -4.93
CA GLU A 100 8.91 -11.18 -5.75
C GLU A 100 8.86 -9.71 -6.14
N GLN A 101 10.01 -9.04 -6.16
CA GLN A 101 10.06 -7.64 -6.56
C GLN A 101 11.38 -7.25 -7.21
N VAL A 102 11.28 -6.29 -8.12
CA VAL A 102 12.41 -5.55 -8.65
C VAL A 102 12.22 -4.08 -8.32
N SER A 103 13.26 -3.45 -7.77
CA SER A 103 13.27 -2.02 -7.47
C SER A 103 14.40 -1.35 -8.23
N VAL A 104 14.17 -0.13 -8.71
CA VAL A 104 15.17 0.70 -9.35
C VAL A 104 15.23 2.04 -8.62
N ASP A 105 16.32 2.27 -7.90
CA ASP A 105 16.54 3.48 -7.13
C ASP A 105 17.12 4.60 -7.99
N ASN A 106 16.58 5.81 -7.84
CA ASN A 106 17.09 7.02 -8.48
C ASN A 106 17.31 6.88 -10.00
N PHE A 107 16.37 6.20 -10.69
CA PHE A 107 16.44 5.96 -12.14
C PHE A 107 16.35 7.25 -12.97
N ALA A 108 15.76 8.32 -12.40
CA ALA A 108 15.67 9.64 -12.98
C ALA A 108 15.82 10.73 -11.93
N LYS A 109 16.21 11.94 -12.37
CA LYS A 109 16.31 13.15 -11.54
C LYS A 109 15.74 14.35 -12.28
N LEU A 110 15.03 15.22 -11.54
CA LEU A 110 14.58 16.51 -12.01
C LEU A 110 14.94 17.56 -10.94
N GLY A 111 16.01 18.33 -11.19
CA GLY A 111 16.60 19.19 -10.16
C GLY A 111 16.99 18.38 -8.91
N PRO A 112 16.51 18.75 -7.73
CA PRO A 112 16.79 18.02 -6.49
C PRO A 112 15.94 16.74 -6.32
N VAL A 113 14.87 16.57 -7.11
CA VAL A 113 13.94 15.45 -7.00
C VAL A 113 14.54 14.21 -7.64
N LYS A 114 14.51 13.09 -6.92
CA LYS A 114 14.94 11.75 -7.36
C LYS A 114 13.73 10.84 -7.51
N PHE A 115 13.68 10.07 -8.59
CA PHE A 115 12.61 9.11 -8.86
C PHE A 115 13.11 7.68 -8.69
N SER A 116 12.33 6.88 -7.99
CA SER A 116 12.55 5.44 -7.80
C SER A 116 11.27 4.68 -8.13
N ALA A 117 11.40 3.45 -8.61
CA ALA A 117 10.28 2.61 -8.97
C ALA A 117 10.46 1.19 -8.40
N ARG A 118 9.34 0.49 -8.20
CA ARG A 118 9.31 -0.92 -7.84
C ARG A 118 8.15 -1.61 -8.56
N LEU A 119 8.41 -2.80 -9.05
CA LEU A 119 7.40 -3.71 -9.52
C LEU A 119 7.40 -4.93 -8.60
N ARG A 120 6.25 -5.25 -8.00
CA ARG A 120 6.08 -6.39 -7.09
C ARG A 120 5.00 -7.32 -7.62
N MET A 121 5.30 -8.60 -7.62
CA MET A 121 4.33 -9.68 -7.80
C MET A 121 4.01 -10.30 -6.45
N GLU A 122 2.76 -10.63 -6.21
CA GLU A 122 2.28 -11.36 -5.04
C GLU A 122 1.45 -12.56 -5.46
N GLN A 123 1.80 -13.72 -4.92
CA GLN A 123 1.00 -14.93 -4.93
C GLN A 123 0.35 -15.04 -3.55
N ARG A 124 -0.97 -15.05 -3.49
CA ARG A 124 -1.73 -14.94 -2.26
C ARG A 124 -2.52 -16.22 -2.03
N PHE A 125 -2.40 -16.77 -0.82
CA PHE A 125 -3.07 -17.98 -0.37
C PHE A 125 -3.84 -17.65 0.90
N ARG A 126 -5.10 -18.02 0.98
CA ARG A 126 -5.94 -17.78 2.15
C ARG A 126 -6.36 -19.11 2.75
N GLU A 127 -6.14 -19.29 4.07
CA GLU A 127 -6.56 -20.50 4.77
C GLU A 127 -8.07 -20.73 4.65
N GLY A 128 -8.46 -22.00 4.46
CA GLY A 128 -9.85 -22.39 4.29
C GLY A 128 -10.47 -22.03 2.92
N VAL A 129 -9.69 -21.48 1.99
CA VAL A 129 -10.16 -21.10 0.65
C VAL A 129 -9.20 -21.62 -0.41
N SER A 130 -9.74 -22.33 -1.41
CA SER A 130 -8.93 -22.86 -2.51
C SER A 130 -8.59 -21.78 -3.54
N GLY A 131 -7.48 -22.02 -4.27
CA GLY A 131 -7.00 -21.18 -5.34
C GLY A 131 -5.90 -20.20 -4.91
N THR A 132 -5.10 -19.78 -5.88
CA THR A 132 -4.03 -18.79 -5.71
C THR A 132 -4.45 -17.49 -6.39
N ALA A 133 -4.50 -16.41 -5.62
CA ALA A 133 -4.73 -15.08 -6.17
C ALA A 133 -3.39 -14.43 -6.54
N TRP A 134 -3.33 -13.87 -7.75
CA TRP A 134 -2.15 -13.20 -8.28
C TRP A 134 -2.40 -11.70 -8.34
N ARG A 135 -1.40 -10.90 -7.90
CA ARG A 135 -1.51 -9.45 -7.89
C ARG A 135 -0.19 -8.79 -8.25
N LEU A 136 -0.26 -7.84 -9.18
CA LEU A 136 0.84 -6.97 -9.57
C LEU A 136 0.73 -5.63 -8.84
N ARG A 137 1.86 -5.09 -8.37
CA ARG A 137 1.89 -3.83 -7.63
C ARG A 137 3.02 -2.93 -8.15
N PRO A 138 2.76 -2.14 -9.21
CA PRO A 138 3.65 -1.06 -9.62
C PRO A 138 3.64 0.07 -8.58
N TYR A 139 4.82 0.60 -8.28
CA TYR A 139 5.06 1.65 -7.32
C TYR A 139 6.03 2.68 -7.87
N LEU A 140 5.74 3.95 -7.65
CA LEU A 140 6.58 5.09 -8.00
C LEU A 140 6.81 5.96 -6.77
N LYS A 141 8.03 6.46 -6.60
CA LYS A 141 8.41 7.38 -5.54
C LYS A 141 9.17 8.56 -6.13
N ALA A 142 8.77 9.78 -5.75
CA ALA A 142 9.55 11.01 -5.91
C ALA A 142 10.03 11.45 -4.53
N SER A 143 11.36 11.68 -4.38
CA SER A 143 11.98 12.08 -3.12
C SER A 143 12.75 13.38 -3.32
N MET A 144 12.49 14.37 -2.47
CA MET A 144 13.11 15.69 -2.48
C MET A 144 13.79 15.96 -1.14
N PRO A 145 15.05 16.39 -1.11
CA PRO A 145 15.70 16.80 0.13
C PRO A 145 15.02 18.03 0.74
N LEU A 146 14.84 18.02 2.06
CA LEU A 146 14.44 19.16 2.88
C LEU A 146 15.65 19.71 3.63
N THR A 147 15.42 20.63 4.55
CA THR A 147 16.47 21.14 5.45
C THR A 147 17.09 20.03 6.30
N GLY A 148 18.40 20.10 6.51
CA GLY A 148 19.15 19.08 7.24
C GLY A 148 19.27 17.76 6.46
N LYS A 149 18.93 16.64 7.10
CA LYS A 149 18.96 15.31 6.50
C LYS A 149 17.57 14.76 6.16
N ALA A 150 16.53 15.56 6.38
CA ALA A 150 15.16 15.15 6.10
C ALA A 150 14.87 15.12 4.59
N SER A 151 13.92 14.29 4.17
CA SER A 151 13.40 14.25 2.81
C SER A 151 11.88 14.21 2.80
N LEU A 152 11.30 14.92 1.84
CA LEU A 152 9.87 14.80 1.48
C LEU A 152 9.74 13.72 0.41
N ASN A 153 8.78 12.82 0.59
CA ASN A 153 8.50 11.75 -0.34
C ASN A 153 7.04 11.82 -0.80
N LEU A 154 6.83 11.70 -2.10
CA LEU A 154 5.53 11.47 -2.70
C LEU A 154 5.56 10.08 -3.31
N THR A 155 4.52 9.28 -3.06
CA THR A 155 4.46 7.92 -3.57
C THR A 155 3.11 7.59 -4.17
N HIS A 156 3.15 6.75 -5.20
CA HIS A 156 1.97 6.14 -5.80
C HIS A 156 2.17 4.65 -5.90
N GLU A 157 1.18 3.85 -5.52
CA GLU A 157 1.15 2.40 -5.69
C GLU A 157 -0.22 1.96 -6.20
N SER A 158 -0.25 1.20 -7.29
CA SER A 158 -1.45 0.56 -7.82
C SER A 158 -1.45 -0.93 -7.46
N PHE A 159 -2.64 -1.50 -7.30
CA PHE A 159 -2.87 -2.92 -7.03
C PHE A 159 -3.71 -3.48 -8.16
N VAL A 160 -3.09 -4.31 -8.99
CA VAL A 160 -3.73 -4.90 -10.16
C VAL A 160 -3.87 -6.40 -9.94
N ASN A 161 -5.09 -6.86 -9.77
CA ASN A 161 -5.40 -8.27 -9.66
C ASN A 161 -5.34 -8.93 -11.04
N LEU A 162 -4.64 -10.05 -11.16
CA LEU A 162 -4.40 -10.72 -12.43
C LEU A 162 -5.36 -11.89 -12.69
N ASN A 163 -6.12 -12.31 -11.68
CA ASN A 163 -7.11 -13.36 -11.77
C ASN A 163 -8.20 -13.18 -10.70
N ASN A 164 -9.29 -13.92 -10.85
CA ASN A 164 -10.36 -14.00 -9.86
C ASN A 164 -10.23 -15.28 -9.03
N THR A 165 -10.53 -15.17 -7.74
CA THR A 165 -10.64 -16.29 -6.79
C THR A 165 -11.79 -16.00 -5.83
N ALA A 166 -12.12 -16.96 -4.97
CA ALA A 166 -13.18 -16.77 -3.97
C ALA A 166 -12.91 -15.61 -2.99
N PHE A 167 -11.65 -15.17 -2.82
CA PHE A 167 -11.26 -14.07 -1.95
C PHE A 167 -10.63 -12.87 -2.67
N GLN A 168 -10.47 -12.93 -3.97
CA GLN A 168 -10.08 -11.84 -4.88
C GLN A 168 -11.11 -11.80 -6.01
N GLN A 169 -12.23 -11.13 -5.76
CA GLN A 169 -13.43 -11.20 -6.61
C GLN A 169 -13.34 -10.32 -7.86
N THR A 170 -12.36 -9.44 -7.94
CA THR A 170 -12.14 -8.54 -9.08
C THR A 170 -10.80 -8.83 -9.74
N ASP A 171 -10.75 -8.82 -11.06
CA ASP A 171 -9.56 -8.69 -11.89
C ASP A 171 -9.35 -7.23 -12.30
N GLY A 172 -8.14 -6.86 -12.69
CA GLY A 172 -7.77 -5.50 -13.04
C GLY A 172 -7.44 -4.63 -11.82
N LEU A 173 -7.60 -3.32 -11.97
CA LEU A 173 -7.27 -2.35 -10.93
C LEU A 173 -8.25 -2.48 -9.76
N ASP A 174 -7.71 -2.85 -8.61
CA ASP A 174 -8.46 -3.09 -7.37
C ASP A 174 -8.33 -1.92 -6.38
N ARG A 175 -7.13 -1.27 -6.37
CA ARG A 175 -6.81 -0.27 -5.37
C ARG A 175 -5.68 0.63 -5.81
N MET A 176 -5.68 1.86 -5.33
CA MET A 176 -4.54 2.79 -5.42
C MET A 176 -4.19 3.33 -4.04
N ARG A 177 -2.91 3.61 -3.82
CA ARG A 177 -2.39 4.33 -2.66
C ARG A 177 -1.57 5.51 -3.11
N ASN A 178 -1.89 6.69 -2.59
CA ASN A 178 -1.11 7.90 -2.79
C ASN A 178 -0.68 8.40 -1.42
N ALA A 179 0.61 8.68 -1.24
CA ALA A 179 1.07 9.15 0.06
C ALA A 179 2.06 10.31 -0.06
N VAL A 180 2.07 11.12 0.98
CA VAL A 180 3.08 12.12 1.29
C VAL A 180 3.69 11.80 2.63
N SER A 181 5.02 11.76 2.72
CA SER A 181 5.72 11.49 3.99
C SER A 181 7.02 12.27 4.11
N ILE A 182 7.45 12.45 5.36
CA ILE A 182 8.76 13.02 5.71
C ILE A 182 9.58 11.90 6.33
N SER A 183 10.76 11.64 5.75
CA SER A 183 11.75 10.72 6.30
C SER A 183 12.88 11.50 6.99
N VAL A 184 13.19 11.11 8.21
CA VAL A 184 14.26 11.73 9.01
C VAL A 184 15.22 10.63 9.48
N PRO A 185 16.49 10.63 9.04
CA PRO A 185 17.51 9.77 9.63
C PRO A 185 17.89 10.30 11.03
N ILE A 186 17.62 9.49 12.05
CA ILE A 186 17.93 9.80 13.45
C ILE A 186 19.39 9.49 13.75
N SER A 187 19.91 8.40 13.19
CA SER A 187 21.33 8.02 13.29
C SER A 187 21.82 7.49 11.94
N LYS A 188 23.02 6.89 11.92
CA LYS A 188 23.54 6.20 10.73
C LYS A 188 22.76 4.93 10.39
N THR A 189 22.11 4.34 11.38
CA THR A 189 21.41 3.06 11.27
C THR A 189 19.89 3.17 11.45
N VAL A 190 19.39 4.24 12.09
CA VAL A 190 17.99 4.39 12.45
C VAL A 190 17.35 5.56 11.72
N GLY A 191 16.19 5.34 11.15
CA GLY A 191 15.35 6.36 10.50
C GLY A 191 13.90 6.28 10.95
N VAL A 192 13.22 7.43 10.90
CA VAL A 192 11.78 7.57 11.18
C VAL A 192 11.10 8.17 9.96
N ASP A 193 9.94 7.66 9.63
CA ASP A 193 9.03 8.17 8.61
C ASP A 193 7.69 8.52 9.24
N PHE A 194 7.17 9.68 8.90
CA PHE A 194 5.82 10.11 9.27
C PHE A 194 5.10 10.62 8.04
N GLY A 195 3.85 10.23 7.84
CA GLY A 195 3.13 10.62 6.64
C GLY A 195 1.63 10.45 6.70
N TYR A 196 1.01 10.87 5.61
CA TYR A 196 -0.38 10.66 5.28
C TYR A 196 -0.47 9.85 3.99
N LEU A 197 -1.40 8.90 3.97
CA LEU A 197 -1.67 8.06 2.81
C LEU A 197 -3.19 8.05 2.58
N ASN A 198 -3.60 8.29 1.35
CA ASN A 198 -4.95 8.00 0.89
C ASN A 198 -4.95 6.64 0.18
N GLN A 199 -5.83 5.75 0.61
CA GLN A 199 -6.07 4.47 -0.05
C GLN A 199 -7.45 4.49 -0.68
N HIS A 200 -7.50 4.44 -2.00
CA HIS A 200 -8.73 4.36 -2.77
C HIS A 200 -8.94 2.92 -3.26
N GLY A 201 -10.07 2.32 -2.93
CA GLY A 201 -10.46 0.98 -3.34
C GLY A 201 -11.60 1.04 -4.35
N PHE A 202 -11.45 0.34 -5.47
CA PHE A 202 -12.46 0.25 -6.52
C PHE A 202 -13.39 -0.93 -6.24
N VAL A 203 -14.69 -0.67 -6.11
CA VAL A 203 -15.70 -1.68 -5.77
C VAL A 203 -16.62 -1.91 -6.96
N ARG A 204 -16.60 -3.11 -7.54
CA ARG A 204 -17.55 -3.46 -8.62
C ARG A 204 -18.97 -3.52 -8.08
N GLY A 205 -19.88 -2.74 -8.68
CA GLY A 205 -21.31 -2.76 -8.36
C GLY A 205 -21.68 -2.11 -7.03
N GLY A 206 -20.76 -1.36 -6.42
CA GLY A 206 -20.97 -0.60 -5.19
C GLY A 206 -20.18 0.69 -5.18
N PRO A 207 -20.32 1.51 -4.12
CA PRO A 207 -19.51 2.71 -3.94
C PRO A 207 -18.05 2.34 -3.69
N ASP A 208 -17.14 3.10 -4.28
CA ASP A 208 -15.72 3.01 -3.97
C ASP A 208 -15.44 3.31 -2.50
N SER A 209 -14.30 2.89 -2.00
CA SER A 209 -13.84 3.21 -0.64
C SER A 209 -12.67 4.20 -0.68
N SER A 210 -12.60 5.06 0.34
CA SER A 210 -11.49 5.99 0.52
C SER A 210 -11.05 5.98 1.98
N ASP A 211 -9.89 5.38 2.26
CA ASP A 211 -9.32 5.36 3.60
C ASP A 211 -8.29 6.48 3.74
N HIS A 212 -8.36 7.21 4.85
CA HIS A 212 -7.42 8.25 5.27
C HIS A 212 -6.49 7.69 6.33
N VAL A 213 -5.20 7.56 6.02
CA VAL A 213 -4.26 6.81 6.84
C VAL A 213 -3.16 7.72 7.36
N LEU A 214 -2.97 7.79 8.66
CA LEU A 214 -1.76 8.31 9.27
C LEU A 214 -0.74 7.19 9.37
N THR A 215 0.47 7.44 8.89
CA THR A 215 1.56 6.45 8.86
C THR A 215 2.71 6.86 9.75
N LEU A 216 3.23 5.91 10.52
CA LEU A 216 4.45 6.03 11.30
C LEU A 216 5.36 4.85 11.00
N GLY A 217 6.59 5.11 10.58
CA GLY A 217 7.59 4.11 10.26
C GLY A 217 8.86 4.28 11.10
N LEU A 218 9.40 3.17 11.59
CA LEU A 218 10.72 3.08 12.18
C LEU A 218 11.54 2.09 11.37
N SER A 219 12.74 2.49 10.96
CA SER A 219 13.66 1.63 10.22
C SER A 219 15.01 1.51 10.92
N ALA A 220 15.57 0.29 10.92
CA ALA A 220 16.91 0.01 11.40
C ALA A 220 17.70 -0.76 10.33
N ASN A 221 18.98 -0.38 10.11
CA ASN A 221 19.86 -0.97 9.09
C ASN A 221 21.20 -1.34 9.73
N PHE A 222 21.56 -2.62 9.65
CA PHE A 222 22.76 -3.21 10.24
C PHE A 222 23.62 -3.89 9.18
#